data_1bc84a3a873a14fc297a19684aa6d176
#
_entry.id   1bc84a3a873a14fc297a19684aa6d176
#
_cell.length_a   1.000
_cell.length_b   1.000
_cell.length_c   1.000
_cell.angle_alpha   90.00
_cell.angle_beta   90.00
_cell.angle_gamma   90.00
#
_symmetry.space_group_name_H-M   'P 1'
#
loop_
_entity.id
_entity.type
_entity.pdbx_description
1 polymer ?
#
loop_
_entity_poly.entity_id
_entity_poly.type
_entity_poly.pdbx_seq_one_letter_code
_entity_poly.pdbx_strand_id
1 'polypeptide(L)'
;MHSGPIRVLTLCLSATLAILVGGCATDDPHPATVSVEGKVTYQGQPLTKGTVTFQPDGGRPAVGEIQPDGTYRLSTFGDKDGAIPGNHKVMIVSNTGDPTKMPSSPGYVTPKDLIPKKFADVKTSGLEAAVSKDKKAYDFDLK
;
A
#
# COMPACT_ATOMS: atom_id res chain seq x y z
N MET A 1 52.35 70.60 16.21
CA MET A 1 53.15 69.66 15.46
C MET A 1 53.07 68.32 16.16
N HIS A 2 52.25 67.43 15.76
CA HIS A 2 52.33 65.96 15.86
C HIS A 2 51.05 65.36 15.39
N SER A 3 51.11 64.98 14.16
CA SER A 3 50.08 64.20 13.47
C SER A 3 50.17 62.77 13.98
N GLY A 4 49.10 62.22 14.60
CA GLY A 4 48.96 60.84 14.94
C GLY A 4 47.94 60.16 13.98
N PRO A 5 48.24 59.02 13.36
CA PRO A 5 47.33 58.39 12.38
C PRO A 5 46.17 57.72 13.11
N ILE A 6 44.98 58.00 12.59
CA ILE A 6 43.73 57.37 12.99
C ILE A 6 43.75 55.95 12.47
N ARG A 7 43.76 54.95 13.34
CA ARG A 7 43.56 53.57 13.01
C ARG A 7 42.05 53.30 12.78
N VAL A 8 41.66 53.18 11.53
CA VAL A 8 40.31 52.74 11.16
C VAL A 8 40.23 51.25 11.45
N LEU A 9 39.50 50.90 12.50
CA LEU A 9 39.18 49.51 12.85
C LEU A 9 37.98 49.05 11.97
N THR A 10 38.29 48.33 10.91
CA THR A 10 37.27 47.76 10.03
C THR A 10 36.66 46.55 10.75
N LEU A 11 35.43 46.71 11.25
CA LEU A 11 34.63 45.66 11.85
C LEU A 11 33.98 44.86 10.72
N CYS A 12 34.55 43.69 10.40
CA CYS A 12 33.92 42.72 9.51
C CYS A 12 32.74 42.07 10.22
N LEU A 13 31.53 42.54 9.92
CA LEU A 13 30.28 41.92 10.34
C LEU A 13 29.97 40.71 9.42
N SER A 14 30.42 39.54 9.87
CA SER A 14 30.07 38.26 9.19
C SER A 14 28.60 37.93 9.46
N ALA A 15 27.73 38.25 8.53
CA ALA A 15 26.33 37.86 8.54
C ALA A 15 26.26 36.36 8.19
N THR A 16 26.15 35.50 9.21
CA THR A 16 25.84 34.06 9.04
C THR A 16 24.37 33.92 8.67
N LEU A 17 24.09 33.72 7.37
CA LEU A 17 22.77 33.43 6.86
C LEU A 17 22.43 31.95 7.22
N ALA A 18 21.70 31.76 8.32
CA ALA A 18 21.12 30.47 8.69
C ALA A 18 19.98 30.18 7.76
N ILE A 19 20.22 29.27 6.78
CA ILE A 19 19.19 28.70 5.90
C ILE A 19 18.37 27.72 6.76
N LEU A 20 17.23 28.18 7.25
CA LEU A 20 16.17 27.31 7.80
C LEU A 20 15.58 26.52 6.65
N VAL A 21 16.08 25.31 6.46
CA VAL A 21 15.41 24.30 5.62
C VAL A 21 14.18 23.85 6.42
N GLY A 22 13.09 24.59 6.24
CA GLY A 22 11.77 24.17 6.67
C GLY A 22 11.38 22.95 5.83
N GLY A 23 11.59 21.75 6.36
CA GLY A 23 11.00 20.54 5.82
C GLY A 23 9.48 20.70 5.87
N CYS A 24 8.82 20.79 4.71
CA CYS A 24 7.39 20.58 4.62
C CYS A 24 7.12 19.15 5.03
N ALA A 25 6.79 18.92 6.30
CA ALA A 25 6.05 17.75 6.71
C ALA A 25 4.68 17.89 6.04
N THR A 26 4.43 17.14 4.97
CA THR A 26 3.09 16.95 4.45
C THR A 26 2.35 16.16 5.52
N ASP A 27 1.51 16.83 6.29
CA ASP A 27 0.51 16.16 7.14
C ASP A 27 -0.40 15.38 6.20
N ASP A 28 -0.08 14.10 6.03
CA ASP A 28 -0.96 13.16 5.35
C ASP A 28 -2.19 12.96 6.25
N PRO A 29 -3.39 13.36 5.83
CA PRO A 29 -4.61 13.24 6.63
C PRO A 29 -5.04 11.79 6.84
N HIS A 30 -4.32 10.83 6.25
CA HIS A 30 -4.65 9.42 6.32
C HIS A 30 -3.95 8.70 7.48
N PRO A 31 -4.59 7.67 8.07
CA PRO A 31 -3.91 6.80 9.03
C PRO A 31 -2.64 6.20 8.44
N ALA A 32 -1.61 6.06 9.27
CA ALA A 32 -0.37 5.40 8.86
C ALA A 32 -0.63 3.97 8.40
N THR A 33 -0.03 3.59 7.28
CA THR A 33 -0.07 2.24 6.71
C THR A 33 1.23 1.49 6.96
N VAL A 34 1.18 0.18 6.84
CA VAL A 34 2.32 -0.73 6.91
C VAL A 34 2.38 -1.52 5.61
N SER A 35 3.55 -1.60 5.00
CA SER A 35 3.74 -2.40 3.79
C SER A 35 3.31 -3.84 4.02
N VAL A 36 2.41 -4.33 3.16
CA VAL A 36 1.89 -5.70 3.17
C VAL A 36 2.05 -6.30 1.80
N GLU A 37 2.71 -7.45 1.76
CA GLU A 37 2.87 -8.28 0.57
C GLU A 37 2.62 -9.74 0.93
N GLY A 38 2.52 -10.61 -0.06
CA GLY A 38 2.37 -12.05 0.18
C GLY A 38 2.14 -12.81 -1.10
N LYS A 39 1.82 -14.09 -0.95
CA LYS A 39 1.53 -15.01 -2.04
C LYS A 39 0.23 -15.75 -1.81
N VAL A 40 -0.54 -15.93 -2.87
CA VAL A 40 -1.76 -16.72 -2.84
C VAL A 40 -1.55 -17.98 -3.68
N THR A 41 -1.85 -19.12 -3.06
CA THR A 41 -1.89 -20.43 -3.74
C THR A 41 -3.29 -21.02 -3.65
N TYR A 42 -3.68 -21.80 -4.65
CA TYR A 42 -4.89 -22.60 -4.64
C TYR A 42 -4.52 -24.03 -5.02
N GLN A 43 -4.86 -24.98 -4.15
CA GLN A 43 -4.49 -26.40 -4.32
C GLN A 43 -2.99 -26.61 -4.60
N GLY A 44 -2.13 -25.84 -3.91
CA GLY A 44 -0.68 -25.90 -4.03
C GLY A 44 -0.08 -25.19 -5.26
N GLN A 45 -0.91 -24.60 -6.13
CA GLN A 45 -0.45 -23.87 -7.30
C GLN A 45 -0.61 -22.35 -7.09
N PRO A 46 0.34 -21.50 -7.55
CA PRO A 46 0.18 -20.07 -7.51
C PRO A 46 -1.08 -19.60 -8.24
N LEU A 47 -1.86 -18.73 -7.61
CA LEU A 47 -3.00 -18.10 -8.28
C LEU A 47 -2.48 -17.00 -9.21
N THR A 48 -2.74 -17.14 -10.51
CA THR A 48 -2.07 -16.32 -11.54
C THR A 48 -2.74 -14.99 -11.80
N LYS A 49 -3.91 -14.74 -11.22
CA LYS A 49 -4.64 -13.48 -11.31
C LYS A 49 -5.74 -13.40 -10.27
N GLY A 50 -6.19 -12.20 -9.99
CA GLY A 50 -7.26 -11.91 -9.04
C GLY A 50 -6.96 -10.70 -8.18
N THR A 51 -7.74 -10.54 -7.14
CA THR A 51 -7.63 -9.43 -6.20
C THR A 51 -7.71 -9.95 -4.78
N VAL A 52 -6.80 -9.49 -3.94
CA VAL A 52 -6.82 -9.70 -2.49
C VAL A 52 -7.31 -8.42 -1.84
N THR A 53 -8.27 -8.51 -0.95
CA THR A 53 -8.79 -7.36 -0.20
C THR A 53 -8.70 -7.65 1.29
N PHE A 54 -8.06 -6.75 2.02
CA PHE A 54 -7.99 -6.74 3.49
C PHE A 54 -8.99 -5.72 4.00
N GLN A 55 -10.05 -6.19 4.63
CA GLN A 55 -11.11 -5.37 5.21
C GLN A 55 -10.87 -5.21 6.70
N PRO A 56 -10.47 -4.01 7.19
CA PRO A 56 -10.35 -3.75 8.63
C PRO A 56 -11.74 -3.66 9.28
N ASP A 57 -11.79 -3.83 10.59
CA ASP A 57 -13.02 -3.63 11.37
C ASP A 57 -13.53 -2.17 11.29
N GLY A 58 -12.64 -1.23 10.99
CA GLY A 58 -12.95 0.16 10.73
C GLY A 58 -11.91 0.80 9.82
N GLY A 59 -12.37 1.65 8.90
CA GLY A 59 -11.50 2.35 7.96
C GLY A 59 -11.54 1.80 6.54
N ARG A 60 -10.61 2.26 5.70
CA ARG A 60 -10.56 1.93 4.28
C ARG A 60 -9.95 0.55 4.05
N PRO A 61 -10.54 -0.27 3.18
CA PRO A 61 -9.94 -1.54 2.76
C PRO A 61 -8.61 -1.32 2.03
N ALA A 62 -7.68 -2.27 2.22
CA ALA A 62 -6.48 -2.38 1.41
C ALA A 62 -6.69 -3.42 0.30
N VAL A 63 -6.29 -3.10 -0.91
CA VAL A 63 -6.51 -3.92 -2.09
C VAL A 63 -5.19 -4.18 -2.81
N GLY A 64 -4.98 -5.41 -3.30
CA GLY A 64 -3.82 -5.77 -4.10
C GLY A 64 -4.18 -6.71 -5.24
N GLU A 65 -3.60 -6.49 -6.40
CA GLU A 65 -3.72 -7.39 -7.55
C GLU A 65 -2.75 -8.57 -7.41
N ILE A 66 -3.24 -9.76 -7.72
CA ILE A 66 -2.44 -10.98 -7.77
C ILE A 66 -1.71 -11.03 -9.10
N GLN A 67 -0.38 -11.13 -9.03
CA GLN A 67 0.52 -11.23 -10.16
C GLN A 67 0.56 -12.67 -10.70
N PRO A 68 1.07 -12.91 -11.93
CA PRO A 68 1.14 -14.24 -12.53
C PRO A 68 1.91 -15.30 -11.72
N ASP A 69 2.78 -14.88 -10.82
CA ASP A 69 3.54 -15.75 -9.90
C ASP A 69 2.81 -16.00 -8.55
N GLY A 70 1.60 -15.46 -8.41
CA GLY A 70 0.78 -15.54 -7.20
C GLY A 70 1.08 -14.47 -6.16
N THR A 71 2.07 -13.61 -6.36
CA THR A 71 2.40 -12.55 -5.41
C THR A 71 1.43 -11.38 -5.48
N TYR A 72 1.29 -10.65 -4.38
CA TYR A 72 0.51 -9.42 -4.33
C TYR A 72 1.15 -8.40 -3.38
N ARG A 73 0.79 -7.13 -3.57
CA ARG A 73 1.10 -6.01 -2.66
C ARG A 73 -0.14 -5.17 -2.47
N LEU A 74 -0.38 -4.77 -1.22
CA LEU A 74 -1.58 -3.99 -0.89
C LEU A 74 -1.36 -2.49 -1.07
N SER A 75 -2.45 -1.82 -1.39
CA SER A 75 -2.59 -0.36 -1.47
C SER A 75 -3.86 0.05 -0.74
N THR A 76 -3.79 1.10 0.08
CA THR A 76 -4.94 1.66 0.81
C THR A 76 -5.24 3.09 0.36
N PHE A 77 -4.29 3.98 0.44
CA PHE A 77 -4.42 5.41 0.09
C PHE A 77 -3.52 5.77 -1.08
N GLY A 78 -2.38 5.14 -1.22
CA GLY A 78 -1.38 5.35 -2.26
C GLY A 78 -0.92 4.05 -2.92
N ASP A 79 -0.02 4.15 -3.89
CA ASP A 79 0.52 2.95 -4.56
C ASP A 79 1.43 2.16 -3.60
N LYS A 80 1.06 0.91 -3.36
CA LYS A 80 1.81 -0.06 -2.54
C LYS A 80 2.15 0.43 -1.12
N ASP A 81 1.31 1.32 -0.60
CA ASP A 81 1.46 1.86 0.75
C ASP A 81 1.09 0.85 1.85
N GLY A 82 0.45 -0.26 1.46
CA GLY A 82 0.12 -1.38 2.35
C GLY A 82 -1.26 -1.29 2.96
N ALA A 83 -1.39 -1.63 4.25
CA ALA A 83 -2.65 -1.65 4.98
C ALA A 83 -2.53 -0.94 6.34
N ILE A 84 -3.65 -0.47 6.87
CA ILE A 84 -3.74 0.09 8.23
C ILE A 84 -3.41 -1.03 9.22
N PRO A 85 -2.59 -0.80 10.28
CA PRO A 85 -2.37 -1.80 11.31
C PRO A 85 -3.66 -2.21 12.02
N GLY A 86 -3.77 -3.49 12.34
CA GLY A 86 -4.94 -4.04 13.04
C GLY A 86 -5.41 -5.36 12.47
N ASN A 87 -6.57 -5.83 12.93
CA ASN A 87 -7.19 -7.05 12.44
C ASN A 87 -7.98 -6.78 11.17
N HIS A 88 -7.80 -7.66 10.20
CA HIS A 88 -8.47 -7.61 8.91
C HIS A 88 -9.13 -8.94 8.61
N LYS A 89 -10.33 -8.88 8.07
CA LYS A 89 -10.92 -10.01 7.34
C LYS A 89 -10.44 -9.93 5.91
N VAL A 90 -10.09 -11.08 5.35
CA VAL A 90 -9.51 -11.13 4.00
C VAL A 90 -10.48 -11.80 3.05
N MET A 91 -10.65 -11.24 1.89
CA MET A 91 -11.35 -11.89 0.77
C MET A 91 -10.45 -11.92 -0.45
N ILE A 92 -10.64 -12.95 -1.27
CA ILE A 92 -9.88 -13.17 -2.49
C ILE A 92 -10.85 -13.49 -3.61
N VAL A 93 -10.78 -12.69 -4.67
CA VAL A 93 -11.57 -12.87 -5.88
C VAL A 93 -10.64 -13.25 -7.02
N SER A 94 -10.93 -14.35 -7.69
CA SER A 94 -10.20 -14.74 -8.89
C SER A 94 -11.14 -15.39 -9.88
N ASN A 95 -11.18 -14.84 -11.08
CA ASN A 95 -12.02 -15.34 -12.16
C ASN A 95 -11.37 -15.12 -13.53
N THR A 96 -11.95 -15.70 -14.57
CA THR A 96 -11.45 -15.60 -15.95
C THR A 96 -11.79 -14.27 -16.62
N GLY A 97 -12.57 -13.40 -15.97
CA GLY A 97 -13.04 -12.14 -16.54
C GLY A 97 -11.90 -11.19 -16.93
N ASP A 98 -12.21 -10.36 -17.89
CA ASP A 98 -11.41 -9.21 -18.29
C ASP A 98 -12.07 -7.96 -17.69
N PRO A 99 -11.42 -7.28 -16.73
CA PRO A 99 -12.01 -6.14 -16.05
C PRO A 99 -12.24 -4.93 -16.97
N THR A 100 -11.65 -4.94 -18.16
CA THR A 100 -11.82 -3.88 -19.17
C THR A 100 -13.05 -4.06 -20.04
N LYS A 101 -13.70 -5.24 -19.98
CA LYS A 101 -14.86 -5.57 -20.80
C LYS A 101 -16.16 -5.56 -19.99
N MET A 102 -17.14 -4.85 -20.50
CA MET A 102 -18.50 -4.84 -19.96
C MET A 102 -19.37 -5.92 -20.65
N PRO A 103 -20.47 -6.37 -20.03
CA PRO A 103 -21.39 -7.35 -20.63
C PRO A 103 -21.90 -7.00 -22.03
N SER A 104 -21.97 -5.70 -22.37
CA SER A 104 -22.37 -5.19 -23.68
C SER A 104 -21.24 -5.06 -24.70
N SER A 105 -19.99 -5.33 -24.29
CA SER A 105 -18.81 -5.15 -25.16
C SER A 105 -18.67 -6.33 -26.13
N PRO A 106 -18.22 -6.09 -27.38
CA PRO A 106 -17.83 -7.17 -28.28
C PRO A 106 -16.76 -8.07 -27.66
N GLY A 107 -16.98 -9.38 -27.71
CA GLY A 107 -16.05 -10.35 -27.13
C GLY A 107 -16.09 -10.45 -25.61
N TYR A 108 -17.14 -9.96 -24.95
CA TYR A 108 -17.39 -10.26 -23.55
C TYR A 108 -17.64 -11.75 -23.35
N VAL A 109 -16.96 -12.32 -22.38
CA VAL A 109 -17.17 -13.70 -21.92
C VAL A 109 -17.58 -13.66 -20.45
N THR A 110 -18.64 -14.37 -20.11
CA THR A 110 -19.07 -14.46 -18.70
C THR A 110 -17.92 -15.02 -17.84
N PRO A 111 -17.50 -14.29 -16.80
CA PRO A 111 -16.43 -14.76 -15.93
C PRO A 111 -16.77 -16.08 -15.26
N LYS A 112 -15.77 -16.97 -15.20
CA LYS A 112 -15.83 -18.20 -14.39
C LYS A 112 -14.91 -18.04 -13.19
N ASP A 113 -15.39 -18.40 -12.01
CA ASP A 113 -14.57 -18.39 -10.81
C ASP A 113 -13.44 -19.43 -10.93
N LEU A 114 -12.23 -19.04 -10.56
CA LEU A 114 -11.04 -19.90 -10.53
C LEU A 114 -10.82 -20.53 -9.14
N ILE A 115 -11.49 -19.96 -8.13
CA ILE A 115 -11.48 -20.43 -6.74
C ILE A 115 -12.92 -20.51 -6.21
N PRO A 116 -13.19 -21.27 -5.15
CA PRO A 116 -14.51 -21.33 -4.53
C PRO A 116 -15.03 -19.94 -4.12
N LYS A 117 -16.30 -19.68 -4.40
CA LYS A 117 -16.97 -18.39 -4.09
C LYS A 117 -16.92 -18.00 -2.62
N LYS A 118 -16.74 -18.97 -1.71
CA LYS A 118 -16.61 -18.70 -0.27
C LYS A 118 -15.51 -17.67 0.04
N PHE A 119 -14.43 -17.66 -0.75
CA PHE A 119 -13.30 -16.74 -0.57
C PHE A 119 -13.58 -15.32 -1.04
N ALA A 120 -14.60 -15.12 -1.87
CA ALA A 120 -14.96 -13.82 -2.43
C ALA A 120 -15.79 -12.92 -1.48
N ASP A 121 -16.11 -13.40 -0.28
CA ASP A 121 -16.88 -12.64 0.70
C ASP A 121 -16.18 -12.72 2.07
N VAL A 122 -16.02 -11.56 2.72
CA VAL A 122 -15.37 -11.43 4.04
C VAL A 122 -16.04 -12.23 5.15
N LYS A 123 -17.33 -12.55 5.00
CA LYS A 123 -18.10 -13.32 5.99
C LYS A 123 -17.91 -14.83 5.85
N THR A 124 -17.59 -15.29 4.67
CA THR A 124 -17.50 -16.72 4.34
C THR A 124 -16.09 -17.20 4.03
N SER A 125 -15.17 -16.28 3.78
CA SER A 125 -13.78 -16.62 3.42
C SER A 125 -13.05 -17.38 4.51
N GLY A 126 -13.31 -17.05 5.78
CA GLY A 126 -12.59 -17.61 6.92
C GLY A 126 -11.11 -17.20 6.97
N LEU A 127 -10.72 -16.22 6.16
CA LEU A 127 -9.35 -15.71 6.11
C LEU A 127 -9.23 -14.45 6.94
N GLU A 128 -8.21 -14.40 7.78
CA GLU A 128 -7.92 -13.26 8.65
C GLU A 128 -6.44 -12.92 8.64
N ALA A 129 -6.11 -11.66 8.86
CA ALA A 129 -4.74 -11.18 8.96
C ALA A 129 -4.64 -10.09 10.03
N ALA A 130 -3.73 -10.27 11.00
CA ALA A 130 -3.35 -9.22 11.93
C ALA A 130 -2.16 -8.45 11.36
N VAL A 131 -2.44 -7.26 10.83
CA VAL A 131 -1.41 -6.40 10.22
C VAL A 131 -0.64 -5.67 11.31
N SER A 132 0.68 -5.82 11.31
CA SER A 132 1.57 -5.19 12.27
C SER A 132 2.85 -4.69 11.59
N LYS A 133 3.58 -3.79 12.26
CA LYS A 133 4.85 -3.25 11.77
C LYS A 133 5.95 -4.32 11.65
N ASP A 134 5.84 -5.39 12.43
CA ASP A 134 6.86 -6.44 12.52
C ASP A 134 6.67 -7.55 11.49
N LYS A 135 5.49 -7.62 10.84
CA LYS A 135 5.16 -8.64 9.86
C LYS A 135 4.69 -7.98 8.56
N LYS A 136 5.39 -8.28 7.46
CA LYS A 136 5.07 -7.75 6.12
C LYS A 136 4.47 -8.79 5.19
N ALA A 137 4.82 -10.07 5.38
CA ALA A 137 4.40 -11.16 4.51
C ALA A 137 3.16 -11.88 5.05
N TYR A 138 2.14 -12.01 4.22
CA TYR A 138 0.86 -12.70 4.51
C TYR A 138 0.52 -13.61 3.34
N ASP A 139 0.82 -14.90 3.49
CA ASP A 139 0.57 -15.91 2.47
C ASP A 139 -0.74 -16.63 2.74
N PHE A 140 -1.49 -16.94 1.68
CA PHE A 140 -2.75 -17.67 1.77
C PHE A 140 -2.70 -18.92 0.89
N ASP A 141 -2.91 -20.09 1.51
CA ASP A 141 -3.06 -21.37 0.81
C ASP A 141 -4.54 -21.79 0.84
N LEU A 142 -5.22 -21.61 -0.29
CA LEU A 142 -6.64 -21.88 -0.44
C LEU A 142 -6.87 -23.35 -0.78
N LYS A 143 -7.87 -23.95 -0.13
CA LYS A 143 -8.25 -25.38 -0.31
C LYS A 143 -9.73 -25.52 -0.62
#